data_926bafea39832ec932e87de3daa9dcfd
#
_entry.id   926bafea39832ec932e87de3daa9dcfd
#
_cell.length_a   1.000
_cell.length_b   1.000
_cell.length_c   1.000
_cell.angle_alpha   90.00
_cell.angle_beta   90.00
_cell.angle_gamma   90.00
#
_symmetry.space_group_name_H-M   'P 1'
#
loop_
_entity.id
_entity.type
_entity.pdbx_description
1 polymer ?
#
loop_
_entity_poly.entity_id
_entity_poly.type
_entity_poly.pdbx_seq_one_letter_code
_entity_poly.pdbx_strand_id
1 'polypeptide(L)'
;MYTNILGYKVFNKNKSELLKKIENMDKVNIVSGNPEVLYSGLNNEMLNHSFNSEYSIIIPDGVGTVIASKIVKEPVEEKIAGIEIMHEMLHKCAKEGKGVYLLGAQEEVLQECRKNLEKTIEGLK
;
A
#
# COMPACT_ATOMS: atom_id res chain seq x y z
N MET A 1 2.22 1.69 -16.93
CA MET A 1 2.22 1.11 -15.56
C MET A 1 1.67 2.09 -14.51
N TYR A 2 1.69 3.37 -14.80
CA TYR A 2 1.20 4.39 -13.85
C TYR A 2 0.23 5.35 -14.52
N THR A 3 -0.73 5.83 -13.71
CA THR A 3 -1.67 6.89 -14.08
C THR A 3 -1.37 8.12 -13.23
N ASN A 4 -1.29 9.31 -13.84
CA ASN A 4 -1.05 10.54 -13.11
C ASN A 4 -2.36 11.08 -12.52
N ILE A 5 -2.42 11.19 -11.21
CA ILE A 5 -3.54 11.75 -10.47
C ILE A 5 -3.00 12.75 -9.46
N LEU A 6 -3.41 14.00 -9.53
CA LEU A 6 -2.93 15.09 -8.67
C LEU A 6 -1.40 15.25 -8.66
N GLY A 7 -0.75 14.90 -9.76
CA GLY A 7 0.71 14.94 -9.85
C GLY A 7 1.41 13.69 -9.31
N TYR A 8 0.67 12.72 -8.82
CA TYR A 8 1.25 11.46 -8.34
C TYR A 8 1.16 10.36 -9.41
N LYS A 9 2.13 9.47 -9.38
CA LYS A 9 2.13 8.27 -10.23
C LYS A 9 1.44 7.15 -9.49
N VAL A 10 0.19 6.88 -9.85
CA VAL A 10 -0.62 5.82 -9.24
C VAL A 10 -0.51 4.55 -10.06
N PHE A 11 -0.22 3.43 -9.41
CA PHE A 11 -0.07 2.13 -10.07
C PHE A 11 -1.39 1.76 -10.75
N ASN A 12 -1.33 1.38 -12.05
CA ASN A 12 -2.54 1.15 -12.83
C ASN A 12 -2.75 -0.27 -13.35
N LYS A 13 -1.90 -1.21 -12.92
CA LYS A 13 -2.03 -2.62 -13.28
C LYS A 13 -2.72 -3.40 -12.17
N ASN A 14 -2.84 -4.71 -12.34
CA ASN A 14 -3.54 -5.55 -11.37
C ASN A 14 -2.66 -5.92 -10.17
N LYS A 15 -3.30 -6.51 -9.17
CA LYS A 15 -2.66 -6.93 -7.92
C LYS A 15 -1.52 -7.92 -8.16
N SER A 16 -1.72 -8.87 -9.06
CA SER A 16 -0.70 -9.87 -9.37
C SER A 16 0.59 -9.24 -9.89
N GLU A 17 0.47 -8.26 -10.79
CA GLU A 17 1.62 -7.53 -11.31
C GLU A 17 2.29 -6.68 -10.23
N LEU A 18 1.51 -6.11 -9.32
CA LEU A 18 2.04 -5.35 -8.19
C LEU A 18 2.89 -6.24 -7.29
N LEU A 19 2.40 -7.42 -6.94
CA LEU A 19 3.13 -8.36 -6.09
C LEU A 19 4.44 -8.80 -6.72
N LYS A 20 4.44 -9.05 -8.03
CA LYS A 20 5.67 -9.35 -8.78
C LYS A 20 6.68 -8.20 -8.73
N LYS A 21 6.20 -6.97 -8.87
CA LYS A 21 7.05 -5.79 -8.79
C LYS A 21 7.68 -5.65 -7.40
N ILE A 22 6.91 -5.87 -6.36
CA ILE A 22 7.38 -5.79 -4.97
C ILE A 22 8.47 -6.83 -4.71
N GLU A 23 8.32 -8.05 -5.24
CA GLU A 23 9.31 -9.13 -5.07
C GLU A 23 10.69 -8.76 -5.62
N ASN A 24 10.74 -7.92 -6.63
CA ASN A 24 11.97 -7.49 -7.28
C ASN A 24 12.57 -6.22 -6.67
N MET A 25 11.98 -5.70 -5.60
CA MET A 25 12.45 -4.49 -4.92
C MET A 25 13.05 -4.84 -3.56
N ASP A 26 14.24 -4.30 -3.28
CA ASP A 26 14.90 -4.47 -1.98
C ASP A 26 14.20 -3.68 -0.89
N LYS A 27 13.62 -2.55 -1.27
CA LYS A 27 12.95 -1.64 -0.37
C LYS A 27 11.72 -1.06 -1.07
N VAL A 28 10.58 -1.06 -0.38
CA VAL A 28 9.35 -0.51 -0.94
C VAL A 28 8.51 0.16 0.14
N ASN A 29 7.90 1.27 -0.21
CA ASN A 29 6.90 1.95 0.59
C ASN A 29 5.58 1.88 -0.18
N ILE A 30 4.62 1.13 0.33
CA ILE A 30 3.30 1.04 -0.28
C ILE A 30 2.40 2.11 0.32
N VAL A 31 1.92 3.00 -0.53
CA VAL A 31 1.03 4.09 -0.12
C VAL A 31 -0.39 3.77 -0.56
N SER A 32 -1.32 3.74 0.40
CA SER A 32 -2.73 3.58 0.10
C SER A 32 -3.26 4.87 -0.51
N GLY A 33 -3.32 4.90 -1.84
CA GLY A 33 -3.64 6.11 -2.62
C GLY A 33 -5.12 6.39 -2.72
N ASN A 34 -5.78 6.64 -1.58
CA ASN A 34 -7.14 7.16 -1.56
C ASN A 34 -7.10 8.71 -1.63
N PRO A 35 -8.22 9.36 -2.00
CA PRO A 35 -8.23 10.81 -2.19
C PRO A 35 -7.76 11.62 -0.98
N GLU A 36 -8.09 11.16 0.22
CA GLU A 36 -7.72 11.85 1.46
C GLU A 36 -6.20 11.83 1.68
N VAL A 37 -5.59 10.66 1.52
CA VAL A 37 -4.14 10.50 1.66
C VAL A 37 -3.39 11.32 0.60
N LEU A 38 -3.82 11.24 -0.66
CA LEU A 38 -3.18 11.98 -1.74
C LEU A 38 -3.30 13.49 -1.55
N TYR A 39 -4.46 13.94 -1.10
CA TYR A 39 -4.67 15.36 -0.81
C TYR A 39 -3.77 15.85 0.32
N SER A 40 -3.57 15.05 1.36
CA SER A 40 -2.72 15.44 2.49
C SER A 40 -1.28 15.70 2.07
N GLY A 41 -0.79 14.97 1.07
CA GLY A 41 0.56 15.16 0.54
C GLY A 41 0.75 16.46 -0.24
N LEU A 42 -0.32 17.05 -0.76
CA LEU A 42 -0.23 18.31 -1.53
C LEU A 42 0.18 19.49 -0.64
N ASN A 43 -0.19 19.43 0.65
CA ASN A 43 0.08 20.50 1.62
C ASN A 43 1.20 20.17 2.61
N ASN A 44 1.91 19.08 2.39
CA ASN A 44 2.98 18.62 3.26
C ASN A 44 4.16 18.14 2.42
N GLU A 45 5.23 18.94 2.40
CA GLU A 45 6.41 18.66 1.58
C GLU A 45 7.07 17.32 1.90
N MET A 46 7.09 16.94 3.18
CA MET A 46 7.69 15.67 3.60
C MET A 46 6.89 14.49 3.06
N LEU A 47 5.56 14.52 3.17
CA LEU A 47 4.70 13.47 2.62
C LEU A 47 4.77 13.44 1.10
N ASN A 48 4.74 14.60 0.46
CA ASN A 48 4.83 14.68 -1.00
C ASN A 48 6.13 14.06 -1.51
N HIS A 49 7.24 14.38 -0.87
CA HIS A 49 8.54 13.81 -1.20
C HIS A 49 8.56 12.30 -1.01
N SER A 50 7.99 11.83 0.10
CA SER A 50 7.89 10.40 0.39
C SER A 50 7.04 9.67 -0.64
N PHE A 51 5.87 10.23 -0.99
CA PHE A 51 4.96 9.60 -1.96
C PHE A 51 5.55 9.55 -3.37
N ASN A 52 6.42 10.48 -3.72
CA ASN A 52 7.07 10.52 -5.03
C ASN A 52 8.46 9.87 -5.05
N SER A 53 8.88 9.27 -3.96
CA SER A 53 10.16 8.56 -3.87
C SER A 53 10.20 7.38 -4.85
N GLU A 54 11.39 7.05 -5.33
CA GLU A 54 11.59 5.89 -6.20
C GLU A 54 11.23 4.55 -5.53
N TYR A 55 11.20 4.51 -4.20
CA TYR A 55 10.82 3.33 -3.44
C TYR A 55 9.32 3.23 -3.19
N SER A 56 8.58 4.28 -3.50
CA SER A 56 7.15 4.33 -3.20
C SER A 56 6.32 3.85 -4.37
N ILE A 57 5.32 3.04 -4.06
CA ILE A 57 4.29 2.62 -5.00
C ILE A 57 2.96 3.08 -4.41
N ILE A 58 2.26 3.96 -5.12
CA ILE A 58 0.93 4.43 -4.73
C ILE A 58 -0.09 3.52 -5.38
N ILE A 59 -0.86 2.81 -4.55
CA ILE A 59 -1.88 1.90 -5.05
C ILE A 59 -3.25 2.59 -5.11
N PRO A 60 -4.09 2.27 -6.10
CA PRO A 60 -5.42 2.88 -6.23
C PRO A 60 -6.38 2.27 -5.21
N ASP A 61 -6.31 2.76 -3.98
CA ASP A 61 -7.15 2.34 -2.87
C ASP A 61 -8.33 3.28 -2.76
N GLY A 62 -9.54 2.71 -2.87
CA GLY A 62 -10.76 3.48 -2.78
C GLY A 62 -11.38 3.84 -4.12
N VAL A 63 -12.71 3.95 -4.11
CA VAL A 63 -13.52 4.22 -5.30
C VAL A 63 -13.20 5.58 -5.91
N GLY A 64 -12.91 6.58 -5.08
CA GLY A 64 -12.61 7.94 -5.56
C GLY A 64 -11.39 7.99 -6.48
N THR A 65 -10.35 7.27 -6.13
CA THR A 65 -9.13 7.20 -6.95
C THR A 65 -9.39 6.49 -8.27
N VAL A 66 -10.20 5.42 -8.25
CA VAL A 66 -10.60 4.71 -9.47
C VAL A 66 -11.40 5.62 -10.39
N ILE A 67 -12.35 6.38 -9.84
CA ILE A 67 -13.14 7.35 -10.61
C ILE A 67 -12.24 8.43 -11.22
N ALA A 68 -11.30 8.97 -10.43
CA ALA A 68 -10.36 9.98 -10.91
C ALA A 68 -9.52 9.46 -12.08
N SER A 69 -9.10 8.19 -12.04
CA SER A 69 -8.34 7.60 -13.14
C SER A 69 -9.13 7.55 -14.43
N LYS A 70 -10.43 7.33 -14.36
CA LYS A 70 -11.31 7.35 -15.53
C LYS A 70 -11.50 8.76 -16.07
N ILE A 71 -11.58 9.76 -15.20
CA ILE A 71 -11.71 11.16 -15.59
C ILE A 71 -10.48 11.63 -16.37
N VAL A 72 -9.29 11.23 -15.95
CA VAL A 72 -8.05 11.59 -16.66
C VAL A 72 -7.80 10.69 -17.89
N LYS A 73 -8.73 9.80 -18.21
CA LYS A 73 -8.69 8.90 -19.39
C LYS A 73 -7.55 7.88 -19.37
N GLU A 74 -7.03 7.56 -18.21
CA GLU A 74 -6.04 6.52 -18.01
C GLU A 74 -6.50 5.61 -16.85
N PRO A 75 -7.58 4.84 -17.05
CA PRO A 75 -8.18 4.07 -15.97
C PRO A 75 -7.22 3.01 -15.39
N VAL A 76 -7.27 2.88 -14.07
CA VAL A 76 -6.55 1.78 -13.39
C VAL A 76 -7.26 0.47 -13.71
N GLU A 77 -6.50 -0.61 -13.81
CA GLU A 77 -7.03 -1.92 -14.16
C GLU A 77 -7.96 -2.46 -13.08
N GLU A 78 -7.58 -2.26 -11.81
CA GLU A 78 -8.44 -2.64 -10.69
C GLU A 78 -8.12 -1.80 -9.45
N LYS A 79 -9.10 -1.71 -8.55
CA LYS A 79 -8.88 -1.14 -7.22
C LYS A 79 -8.05 -2.13 -6.40
N ILE A 80 -6.99 -1.65 -5.77
CA ILE A 80 -6.13 -2.48 -4.92
C ILE A 80 -6.23 -1.95 -3.49
N ALA A 81 -6.80 -2.73 -2.59
CA ALA A 81 -6.91 -2.34 -1.20
C ALA A 81 -5.60 -2.60 -0.45
N GLY A 82 -5.15 -1.61 0.31
CA GLY A 82 -3.92 -1.71 1.08
C GLY A 82 -3.91 -2.89 2.04
N ILE A 83 -5.07 -3.20 2.63
CA ILE A 83 -5.19 -4.33 3.55
C ILE A 83 -4.93 -5.68 2.88
N GLU A 84 -5.31 -5.83 1.61
CA GLU A 84 -5.03 -7.06 0.86
C GLU A 84 -3.53 -7.24 0.64
N ILE A 85 -2.84 -6.16 0.30
CA ILE A 85 -1.39 -6.19 0.12
C ILE A 85 -0.68 -6.47 1.45
N MET A 86 -1.17 -5.88 2.53
CA MET A 86 -0.64 -6.14 3.87
C MET A 86 -0.75 -7.62 4.23
N HIS A 87 -1.90 -8.24 3.99
CA HIS A 87 -2.09 -9.67 4.24
C HIS A 87 -1.11 -10.54 3.45
N GLU A 88 -0.93 -10.25 2.16
CA GLU A 88 0.03 -10.96 1.33
C GLU A 88 1.46 -10.82 1.87
N MET A 89 1.83 -9.62 2.30
CA MET A 89 3.16 -9.37 2.85
C MET A 89 3.37 -10.06 4.20
N LEU A 90 2.34 -10.11 5.05
CA LEU A 90 2.43 -10.82 6.33
C LEU A 90 2.65 -12.32 6.14
N HIS A 91 1.93 -12.94 5.21
CA HIS A 91 2.13 -14.35 4.87
C HIS A 91 3.53 -14.60 4.32
N LYS A 92 4.02 -13.71 3.49
CA LYS A 92 5.37 -13.78 2.94
C LYS A 92 6.42 -13.68 4.05
N CYS A 93 6.26 -12.75 4.98
CA CYS A 93 7.16 -12.59 6.12
C CYS A 93 7.20 -13.85 6.99
N ALA A 94 6.04 -14.46 7.25
CA ALA A 94 5.95 -15.69 8.01
C ALA A 94 6.69 -16.83 7.32
N LYS A 95 6.50 -16.98 6.01
CA LYS A 95 7.14 -18.01 5.20
C LYS A 95 8.66 -17.86 5.13
N GLU A 96 9.13 -16.61 5.04
CA GLU A 96 10.56 -16.29 4.93
C GLU A 96 11.24 -16.08 6.29
N GLY A 97 10.50 -16.20 7.40
CA GLY A 97 11.05 -16.00 8.75
C GLY A 97 11.41 -14.57 9.08
N LYS A 98 10.83 -13.59 8.38
CA LYS A 98 11.07 -12.17 8.61
C LYS A 98 10.18 -11.63 9.72
N GLY A 99 10.74 -10.72 10.53
CA GLY A 99 9.99 -10.04 11.58
C GLY A 99 9.05 -8.97 11.03
N VAL A 100 7.98 -8.71 11.78
CA VAL A 100 7.00 -7.67 11.46
C VAL A 100 6.91 -6.69 12.63
N TYR A 101 6.94 -5.39 12.32
CA TYR A 101 6.77 -4.34 13.31
C TYR A 101 5.45 -3.61 13.06
N LEU A 102 4.61 -3.52 14.08
CA LEU A 102 3.34 -2.80 14.01
C LEU A 102 3.48 -1.43 14.65
N LEU A 103 3.22 -0.38 13.87
CA LEU A 103 3.31 1.00 14.33
C LEU A 103 1.95 1.69 14.21
N GLY A 104 1.52 2.36 15.26
CA GLY A 104 0.28 3.13 15.29
C GLY A 104 -0.69 2.61 16.33
N ALA A 105 -1.89 3.15 16.37
CA ALA A 105 -2.97 2.79 17.28
C ALA A 105 -2.57 2.86 18.77
N GLN A 106 -3.48 2.45 19.63
CA GLN A 106 -3.22 2.37 21.07
C GLN A 106 -2.62 1.00 21.42
N GLU A 107 -1.85 0.95 22.49
CA GLU A 107 -1.15 -0.26 22.92
C GLU A 107 -2.08 -1.48 23.03
N GLU A 108 -3.24 -1.31 23.61
CA GLU A 108 -4.22 -2.38 23.76
C GLU A 108 -4.66 -2.96 22.42
N VAL A 109 -4.91 -2.07 21.46
CA VAL A 109 -5.32 -2.45 20.10
C VAL A 109 -4.17 -3.19 19.39
N LEU A 110 -2.95 -2.69 19.52
CA LEU A 110 -1.76 -3.32 18.94
C LEU A 110 -1.53 -4.72 19.50
N GLN A 111 -1.67 -4.91 20.80
CA GLN A 111 -1.50 -6.22 21.44
C GLN A 111 -2.54 -7.22 20.97
N GLU A 112 -3.79 -6.79 20.85
CA GLU A 112 -4.85 -7.64 20.35
C GLU A 112 -4.64 -8.00 18.87
N CYS A 113 -4.23 -7.03 18.06
CA CYS A 113 -3.88 -7.25 16.67
C CYS A 113 -2.76 -8.29 16.53
N ARG A 114 -1.71 -8.13 17.34
CA ARG A 114 -0.59 -9.07 17.37
C ARG A 114 -1.07 -10.49 17.68
N LYS A 115 -1.89 -10.65 18.72
CA LYS A 115 -2.42 -11.97 19.11
C LYS A 115 -3.24 -12.60 17.98
N ASN A 116 -4.11 -11.82 17.37
CA ASN A 116 -4.95 -12.31 16.28
C ASN A 116 -4.12 -12.71 15.05
N LEU A 117 -3.10 -11.93 14.70
CA LEU A 117 -2.22 -12.24 13.59
C LEU A 117 -1.40 -13.51 13.84
N GLU A 118 -0.88 -13.68 15.05
CA GLU A 118 -0.12 -14.87 15.43
C GLU A 118 -0.98 -16.14 15.39
N LYS A 119 -2.29 -16.02 15.67
CA LYS A 119 -3.24 -17.15 15.59
C LYS A 119 -3.60 -17.50 14.15
N THR A 120 -3.76 -16.51 13.29
CA THR A 120 -4.24 -16.69 11.91
C THR A 120 -3.13 -16.97 10.93
N ILE A 121 -1.93 -16.51 11.20
CA ILE A 121 -0.78 -16.68 10.31
C ILE A 121 0.32 -17.44 11.05
N GLU A 122 0.45 -18.73 10.73
CA GLU A 122 1.45 -19.59 11.33
C GLU A 122 2.87 -19.14 10.97
N GLY A 123 3.73 -19.10 11.97
CA GLY A 123 5.14 -18.73 11.79
C GLY A 123 5.41 -17.22 11.77
N LEU A 124 4.41 -16.40 11.98
CA LEU A 124 4.59 -14.93 12.02
C LEU A 124 5.34 -14.52 13.29
N LYS A 125 6.31 -13.64 13.13
CA LYS A 125 7.14 -13.12 14.22
C LYS A 125 6.88 -11.64 14.50
#